data_f1b4e261ff23fbf42651e22787cea441
#
_entry.id   f1b4e261ff23fbf42651e22787cea441
#
_cell.length_a   1.000
_cell.length_b   1.000
_cell.length_c   1.000
_cell.angle_alpha   90.00
_cell.angle_beta   90.00
_cell.angle_gamma   90.00
#
_symmetry.space_group_name_H-M   'P 1'
#
loop_
_entity.id
_entity.type
_entity.pdbx_description
1 polymer ?
#
loop_
_entity_poly.entity_id
_entity_poly.type
_entity_poly.pdbx_seq_one_letter_code
_entity_poly.pdbx_strand_id
1 'polypeptide(L)'
;PNTEIKPEKAYTIDLGWSNYSNDFNSSLNIYYTILDGTIGRDFFYDSVDETTPNTATIIYQNEEVFTMANYNLGQSKVYGFNYNIDLNVFKNIHLDGNITYTKGTKLSSGSPMPSIPPLFGDFKLKWKYSNNQLVLAYRFSKNKTANSYSLGGEDGLDETPYFINDSGDFEYLGMPKWAIFNISSIHKVKIFKRLIDLNFSIENVFDIHYKQFASGISSPGRNFNISAFFN
;
A
#
# COMPACT_ATOMS: atom_id res chain seq x y z
N PRO A 1 15.36 10.63 23.90
CA PRO A 1 13.94 10.68 23.57
C PRO A 1 13.41 12.11 23.81
N ASN A 2 12.68 12.67 22.86
CA ASN A 2 12.03 13.96 23.03
C ASN A 2 10.88 13.82 24.03
N THR A 3 11.02 14.43 25.22
CA THR A 3 10.02 14.38 26.30
C THR A 3 8.91 15.43 26.15
N GLU A 4 9.00 16.33 25.18
CA GLU A 4 8.06 17.42 24.95
C GLU A 4 6.99 17.11 23.90
N ILE A 5 6.93 15.87 23.42
CA ILE A 5 5.94 15.44 22.44
C ILE A 5 4.54 15.54 23.05
N LYS A 6 3.66 16.26 22.37
CA LYS A 6 2.25 16.38 22.69
C LYS A 6 1.44 15.34 21.92
N PRO A 7 0.29 14.88 22.46
CA PRO A 7 -0.62 14.00 21.73
C PRO A 7 -1.08 14.62 20.40
N GLU A 8 -1.08 13.81 19.34
CA GLU A 8 -1.70 14.15 18.07
C GLU A 8 -3.22 14.14 18.20
N LYS A 9 -3.90 15.06 17.52
CA LYS A 9 -5.37 15.14 17.45
C LYS A 9 -5.81 14.97 16.00
N ALA A 10 -6.85 14.19 15.77
CA ALA A 10 -7.45 13.98 14.47
C ALA A 10 -8.90 14.48 14.44
N TYR A 11 -9.22 15.25 13.41
CA TYR A 11 -10.59 15.70 13.12
C TYR A 11 -10.96 15.18 11.74
N THR A 12 -11.93 14.26 11.70
CA THR A 12 -12.31 13.57 10.46
C THR A 12 -13.77 13.85 10.11
N ILE A 13 -14.02 14.11 8.84
CA ILE A 13 -15.34 14.10 8.22
C ILE A 13 -15.36 12.93 7.24
N ASP A 14 -16.35 12.05 7.41
CA ASP A 14 -16.59 10.91 6.53
C ASP A 14 -17.95 11.05 5.86
N LEU A 15 -17.99 10.80 4.55
CA LEU A 15 -19.20 10.72 3.75
C LEU A 15 -19.29 9.33 3.12
N GLY A 16 -20.25 8.54 3.59
CA GLY A 16 -20.53 7.21 3.07
C GLY A 16 -21.77 7.19 2.18
N TRP A 17 -21.67 6.53 1.04
CA TRP A 17 -22.80 6.17 0.20
C TRP A 17 -22.78 4.67 -0.02
N SER A 18 -23.96 4.03 0.07
CA SER A 18 -24.09 2.60 -0.17
C SER A 18 -25.38 2.31 -0.94
N ASN A 19 -25.27 1.40 -1.89
CA ASN A 19 -26.40 0.82 -2.61
C ASN A 19 -26.41 -0.69 -2.36
N TYR A 20 -27.56 -1.21 -1.96
CA TYR A 20 -27.77 -2.63 -1.73
C TYR A 20 -28.97 -3.13 -2.52
N SER A 21 -28.71 -4.07 -3.42
CA SER A 21 -29.74 -4.80 -4.16
C SER A 21 -29.37 -6.28 -4.26
N ASN A 22 -30.27 -7.10 -4.80
CA ASN A 22 -30.02 -8.53 -4.93
C ASN A 22 -28.81 -8.86 -5.81
N ASP A 23 -28.56 -8.05 -6.84
CA ASP A 23 -27.54 -8.33 -7.86
C ASP A 23 -26.41 -7.31 -7.88
N PHE A 24 -26.56 -6.16 -7.22
CA PHE A 24 -25.57 -5.10 -7.24
C PHE A 24 -25.47 -4.41 -5.88
N ASN A 25 -24.35 -4.60 -5.23
CA ASN A 25 -23.98 -3.89 -4.01
C ASN A 25 -22.76 -3.02 -4.29
N SER A 26 -22.79 -1.80 -3.82
CA SER A 26 -21.63 -0.92 -3.91
C SER A 26 -21.58 0.03 -2.73
N SER A 27 -20.39 0.41 -2.34
CA SER A 27 -20.16 1.42 -1.32
C SER A 27 -19.03 2.35 -1.70
N LEU A 28 -19.24 3.63 -1.45
CA LEU A 28 -18.24 4.67 -1.59
C LEU A 28 -18.12 5.36 -0.24
N ASN A 29 -16.91 5.42 0.29
CA ASN A 29 -16.57 6.24 1.44
C ASN A 29 -15.54 7.29 1.02
N ILE A 30 -15.84 8.56 1.25
CA ILE A 30 -14.94 9.69 1.03
C ILE A 30 -14.63 10.29 2.39
N TYR A 31 -13.37 10.50 2.69
CA TYR A 31 -12.93 11.04 3.97
C TYR A 31 -11.97 12.22 3.81
N TYR A 32 -12.03 13.10 4.80
CA TYR A 32 -11.12 14.21 4.94
C TYR A 32 -10.75 14.39 6.42
N THR A 33 -9.46 14.28 6.73
CA THR A 33 -8.93 14.37 8.08
C THR A 33 -7.93 15.50 8.18
N ILE A 34 -8.05 16.33 9.21
CA ILE A 34 -7.01 17.23 9.68
C ILE A 34 -6.34 16.57 10.88
N LEU A 35 -5.04 16.41 10.81
CA LEU A 35 -4.19 16.00 11.92
C LEU A 35 -3.54 17.25 12.50
N ASP A 36 -3.68 17.45 13.80
CA ASP A 36 -3.09 18.57 14.54
C ASP A 36 -1.99 18.05 15.46
N GLY A 37 -0.80 18.63 15.38
CA GLY A 37 0.37 18.16 16.09
C GLY A 37 0.90 16.82 15.56
N THR A 38 0.83 16.60 14.23
CA THR A 38 1.31 15.38 13.58
C THR A 38 2.70 15.00 14.07
N ILE A 39 2.85 13.81 14.62
CA ILE A 39 4.12 13.29 15.11
C ILE A 39 4.87 12.66 13.94
N GLY A 40 6.08 13.13 13.70
CA GLY A 40 6.94 12.59 12.65
C GLY A 40 8.41 12.68 13.04
N ARG A 41 9.25 11.99 12.27
CA ARG A 41 10.70 12.07 12.41
C ARG A 41 11.23 13.28 11.66
N ASP A 42 12.18 13.98 12.30
CA ASP A 42 12.97 15.02 11.67
C ASP A 42 14.41 14.95 12.21
N PHE A 43 15.33 15.66 11.59
CA PHE A 43 16.71 15.69 12.03
C PHE A 43 16.80 16.20 13.47
N PHE A 44 17.55 15.51 14.28
CA PHE A 44 17.85 15.91 15.65
C PHE A 44 19.16 16.68 15.65
N TYR A 45 19.10 17.97 15.95
CA TYR A 45 20.25 18.84 16.09
C TYR A 45 20.59 18.93 17.58
N ASP A 46 21.71 18.32 17.98
CA ASP A 46 22.24 18.46 19.33
C ASP A 46 23.27 19.61 19.34
N SER A 47 22.90 20.71 19.94
CA SER A 47 23.82 21.83 20.16
C SER A 47 24.70 21.49 21.35
N VAL A 48 25.87 20.91 21.11
CA VAL A 48 26.77 20.47 22.17
C VAL A 48 27.46 21.66 22.86
N ASP A 49 27.70 22.77 22.17
CA ASP A 49 28.09 24.08 22.69
C ASP A 49 28.04 25.18 21.62
N GLU A 50 28.23 26.46 22.02
CA GLU A 50 28.17 27.63 21.10
C GLU A 50 29.32 27.65 20.05
N THR A 51 30.30 26.76 20.15
CA THR A 51 31.51 26.73 19.31
C THR A 51 31.49 25.61 18.27
N THR A 52 30.63 24.62 18.41
CA THR A 52 30.50 23.49 17.46
C THR A 52 29.36 23.71 16.49
N PRO A 53 29.57 23.51 15.18
CA PRO A 53 28.46 23.56 14.23
C PRO A 53 27.33 22.62 14.65
N ASN A 54 26.11 23.12 14.70
CA ASN A 54 24.93 22.33 14.98
C ASN A 54 24.71 21.34 13.81
N THR A 55 25.21 20.12 13.95
CA THR A 55 25.10 19.07 12.92
C THR A 55 24.11 18.02 13.37
N ALA A 56 23.28 17.56 12.43
CA ALA A 56 22.35 16.45 12.66
C ALA A 56 23.06 15.09 12.54
N THR A 57 24.39 15.04 12.67
CA THR A 57 25.21 13.83 12.48
C THR A 57 26.02 13.49 13.70
N ILE A 58 26.26 12.21 13.91
CA ILE A 58 27.19 11.67 14.92
C ILE A 58 28.09 10.64 14.25
N ILE A 59 29.27 10.40 14.86
CA ILE A 59 30.11 9.26 14.47
C ILE A 59 29.63 8.03 15.23
N TYR A 60 29.13 7.04 14.52
CA TYR A 60 28.71 5.75 15.07
C TYR A 60 29.45 4.63 14.31
N GLN A 61 30.17 3.77 15.02
CA GLN A 61 31.01 2.70 14.45
C GLN A 61 31.99 3.16 13.36
N ASN A 62 32.57 4.34 13.51
CA ASN A 62 33.46 5.04 12.56
C ASN A 62 32.79 5.54 11.27
N GLU A 63 31.49 5.57 11.22
CA GLU A 63 30.72 6.16 10.12
C GLU A 63 29.95 7.39 10.61
N GLU A 64 29.87 8.42 9.75
CA GLU A 64 29.03 9.59 10.02
C GLU A 64 27.57 9.23 9.69
N VAL A 65 26.70 9.28 10.72
CA VAL A 65 25.29 8.92 10.59
C VAL A 65 24.40 10.07 11.03
N PHE A 66 23.26 10.23 10.36
CA PHE A 66 22.25 11.21 10.75
C PHE A 66 21.52 10.78 12.02
N THR A 67 21.32 11.73 12.92
CA THR A 67 20.44 11.53 14.09
C THR A 67 19.06 12.07 13.81
N MET A 68 18.05 11.32 14.21
CA MET A 68 16.64 11.70 14.04
C MET A 68 15.89 11.55 15.36
N ALA A 69 14.93 12.43 15.60
CA ALA A 69 14.01 12.36 16.73
C ALA A 69 12.57 12.59 16.26
N ASN A 70 11.62 12.19 17.10
CA ASN A 70 10.22 12.49 16.86
C ASN A 70 9.88 13.90 17.38
N TYR A 71 9.09 14.63 16.60
CA TYR A 71 8.60 15.97 16.91
C TYR A 71 7.14 16.11 16.51
N ASN A 72 6.44 17.08 17.09
CA ASN A 72 5.17 17.54 16.56
C ASN A 72 5.44 18.48 15.37
N LEU A 73 5.23 18.00 14.16
CA LEU A 73 5.57 18.68 12.90
C LEU A 73 4.46 19.62 12.39
N GLY A 74 3.54 20.04 13.26
CA GLY A 74 2.44 20.92 12.91
C GLY A 74 1.22 20.19 12.36
N GLN A 75 0.50 20.86 11.47
CA GLN A 75 -0.75 20.29 10.91
C GLN A 75 -0.52 19.59 9.58
N SER A 76 -1.29 18.52 9.39
CA SER A 76 -1.34 17.77 8.14
C SER A 76 -2.79 17.50 7.74
N LYS A 77 -3.03 17.27 6.47
CA LYS A 77 -4.32 16.81 5.95
C LYS A 77 -4.16 15.48 5.24
N VAL A 78 -5.12 14.59 5.47
CA VAL A 78 -5.25 13.32 4.76
C VAL A 78 -6.64 13.22 4.19
N TYR A 79 -6.76 12.91 2.91
CA TYR A 79 -8.05 12.70 2.28
C TYR A 79 -7.98 11.59 1.23
N GLY A 80 -9.12 11.01 0.95
CA GLY A 80 -9.17 9.94 0.00
C GLY A 80 -10.56 9.36 -0.16
N PHE A 81 -10.61 8.21 -0.83
CA PHE A 81 -11.82 7.43 -0.96
C PHE A 81 -11.53 5.93 -0.99
N ASN A 82 -12.52 5.17 -0.56
CA ASN A 82 -12.61 3.72 -0.75
C ASN A 82 -13.89 3.41 -1.52
N TYR A 83 -13.76 2.71 -2.63
CA TYR A 83 -14.89 2.23 -3.41
C TYR A 83 -14.88 0.71 -3.45
N ASN A 84 -16.02 0.09 -3.11
CA ASN A 84 -16.21 -1.34 -3.19
C ASN A 84 -17.37 -1.64 -4.13
N ILE A 85 -17.25 -2.73 -4.87
CA ILE A 85 -18.27 -3.25 -5.77
C ILE A 85 -18.42 -4.75 -5.55
N ASP A 86 -19.67 -5.21 -5.57
CA ASP A 86 -20.07 -6.61 -5.53
C ASP A 86 -21.27 -6.77 -6.47
N LEU A 87 -21.08 -7.50 -7.55
CA LEU A 87 -22.03 -7.55 -8.68
C LEU A 87 -22.25 -8.98 -9.16
N ASN A 88 -23.49 -9.44 -9.17
CA ASN A 88 -23.90 -10.61 -9.90
C ASN A 88 -24.15 -10.25 -11.37
N VAL A 89 -23.11 -10.37 -12.21
CA VAL A 89 -23.21 -10.06 -13.65
C VAL A 89 -24.21 -10.98 -14.33
N PHE A 90 -24.17 -12.26 -13.96
CA PHE A 90 -25.12 -13.31 -14.35
C PHE A 90 -25.31 -14.26 -13.15
N LYS A 91 -26.28 -15.21 -13.25
CA LYS A 91 -26.56 -16.19 -12.19
C LYS A 91 -25.33 -16.96 -11.71
N ASN A 92 -24.34 -17.13 -12.59
CA ASN A 92 -23.14 -17.91 -12.35
C ASN A 92 -21.84 -17.09 -12.47
N ILE A 93 -21.92 -15.78 -12.71
CA ILE A 93 -20.76 -14.89 -12.82
C ILE A 93 -20.91 -13.77 -11.80
N HIS A 94 -19.95 -13.67 -10.90
CA HIS A 94 -19.89 -12.69 -9.84
C HIS A 94 -18.60 -11.90 -9.94
N LEU A 95 -18.68 -10.58 -9.82
CA LEU A 95 -17.57 -9.64 -9.78
C LEU A 95 -17.53 -8.98 -8.41
N ASP A 96 -16.43 -9.07 -7.70
CA ASP A 96 -16.14 -8.27 -6.53
C ASP A 96 -14.83 -7.48 -6.71
N GLY A 97 -14.74 -6.33 -6.08
CA GLY A 97 -13.50 -5.55 -6.16
C GLY A 97 -13.53 -4.29 -5.30
N ASN A 98 -12.35 -3.71 -5.19
CA ASN A 98 -12.16 -2.45 -4.48
C ASN A 98 -11.11 -1.56 -5.16
N ILE A 99 -11.23 -0.26 -4.91
CA ILE A 99 -10.23 0.75 -5.27
C ILE A 99 -10.06 1.67 -4.07
N THR A 100 -8.81 1.93 -3.70
CA THR A 100 -8.45 2.83 -2.61
C THR A 100 -7.51 3.92 -3.11
N TYR A 101 -7.81 5.15 -2.73
CA TYR A 101 -6.97 6.31 -2.95
C TYR A 101 -6.82 7.11 -1.68
N THR A 102 -5.59 7.47 -1.35
CA THR A 102 -5.25 8.33 -0.21
C THR A 102 -4.23 9.37 -0.64
N LYS A 103 -4.37 10.59 -0.14
CA LYS A 103 -3.37 11.64 -0.27
C LYS A 103 -3.17 12.32 1.08
N GLY A 104 -1.91 12.44 1.48
CA GLY A 104 -1.48 13.12 2.70
C GLY A 104 -0.53 14.27 2.38
N THR A 105 -0.71 15.42 3.04
CA THR A 105 0.10 16.63 2.80
C THR A 105 0.29 17.37 4.11
N LYS A 106 1.53 17.76 4.42
CA LYS A 106 1.85 18.68 5.53
C LYS A 106 1.38 20.09 5.16
N LEU A 107 0.58 20.74 6.02
CA LEU A 107 -0.01 22.04 5.69
C LEU A 107 1.01 23.19 5.71
N SER A 108 2.05 23.10 6.53
CA SER A 108 3.09 24.12 6.67
C SER A 108 3.99 24.24 5.44
N SER A 109 4.36 23.12 4.84
CA SER A 109 5.33 23.06 3.73
C SER A 109 4.72 22.69 2.39
N GLY A 110 3.48 22.15 2.37
CA GLY A 110 2.90 21.55 1.17
C GLY A 110 3.54 20.21 0.76
N SER A 111 4.52 19.72 1.52
CA SER A 111 5.22 18.48 1.22
C SER A 111 4.34 17.24 1.49
N PRO A 112 4.59 16.11 0.82
CA PRO A 112 3.88 14.86 1.07
C PRO A 112 4.03 14.40 2.51
N MET A 113 3.04 13.66 3.01
CA MET A 113 3.20 12.87 4.23
C MET A 113 3.89 11.54 3.91
N PRO A 114 4.70 11.01 4.85
CA PRO A 114 5.27 9.68 4.73
C PRO A 114 4.19 8.60 4.76
N SER A 115 4.54 7.39 4.30
CA SER A 115 3.71 6.17 4.38
C SER A 115 2.33 6.27 3.69
N ILE A 116 2.17 7.17 2.70
CA ILE A 116 0.96 7.27 1.88
C ILE A 116 1.09 6.38 0.64
N PRO A 117 0.26 5.35 0.50
CA PRO A 117 0.31 4.48 -0.67
C PRO A 117 -0.19 5.20 -1.94
N PRO A 118 0.29 4.80 -3.14
CA PRO A 118 -0.34 5.20 -4.38
C PRO A 118 -1.73 4.58 -4.52
N LEU A 119 -2.54 5.04 -5.48
CA LEU A 119 -3.82 4.40 -5.77
C LEU A 119 -3.61 2.92 -6.11
N PHE A 120 -4.39 2.06 -5.46
CA PHE A 120 -4.36 0.61 -5.66
C PHE A 120 -5.76 0.01 -5.63
N GLY A 121 -5.86 -1.22 -6.08
CA GLY A 121 -7.12 -1.95 -6.04
C GLY A 121 -6.98 -3.41 -6.43
N ASP A 122 -8.07 -4.14 -6.23
CA ASP A 122 -8.18 -5.53 -6.60
C ASP A 122 -9.59 -5.84 -7.11
N PHE A 123 -9.68 -6.74 -8.09
CA PHE A 123 -10.93 -7.21 -8.68
C PHE A 123 -10.88 -8.71 -8.85
N LYS A 124 -12.00 -9.38 -8.58
CA LYS A 124 -12.13 -10.83 -8.75
C LYS A 124 -13.40 -11.15 -9.52
N LEU A 125 -13.23 -11.81 -10.64
CA LEU A 125 -14.33 -12.39 -11.42
C LEU A 125 -14.43 -13.89 -11.10
N LYS A 126 -15.54 -14.30 -10.51
CA LYS A 126 -15.83 -15.67 -10.10
C LYS A 126 -16.88 -16.25 -11.04
N TRP A 127 -16.52 -17.31 -11.72
CA TRP A 127 -17.45 -18.06 -12.58
C TRP A 127 -17.72 -19.43 -11.97
N LYS A 128 -18.97 -19.67 -11.58
CA LYS A 128 -19.45 -20.97 -11.07
C LYS A 128 -20.05 -21.77 -12.23
N TYR A 129 -19.59 -23.00 -12.38
CA TYR A 129 -20.12 -23.93 -13.38
C TYR A 129 -20.23 -25.33 -12.78
N SER A 130 -21.45 -25.87 -12.73
CA SER A 130 -21.74 -27.11 -12.00
C SER A 130 -21.22 -27.04 -10.55
N ASN A 131 -20.38 -28.00 -10.15
CA ASN A 131 -19.75 -28.07 -8.83
C ASN A 131 -18.35 -27.42 -8.79
N ASN A 132 -17.98 -26.67 -9.83
CA ASN A 132 -16.67 -26.09 -9.97
C ASN A 132 -16.76 -24.54 -9.95
N GLN A 133 -15.61 -23.91 -9.72
CA GLN A 133 -15.49 -22.45 -9.77
C GLN A 133 -14.16 -22.08 -10.40
N LEU A 134 -14.18 -21.10 -11.32
CA LEU A 134 -13.00 -20.42 -11.82
C LEU A 134 -12.99 -18.99 -11.24
N VAL A 135 -11.82 -18.52 -10.80
CA VAL A 135 -11.60 -17.17 -10.32
C VAL A 135 -10.46 -16.54 -11.10
N LEU A 136 -10.75 -15.39 -11.68
CA LEU A 136 -9.74 -14.50 -12.25
C LEU A 136 -9.58 -13.32 -11.31
N ALA A 137 -8.39 -13.09 -10.80
CA ALA A 137 -8.10 -11.95 -9.93
C ALA A 137 -7.11 -11.01 -10.62
N TYR A 138 -7.43 -9.71 -10.57
CA TYR A 138 -6.61 -8.62 -11.07
C TYR A 138 -6.25 -7.70 -9.92
N ARG A 139 -4.96 -7.49 -9.68
CA ARG A 139 -4.45 -6.58 -8.65
C ARG A 139 -3.53 -5.57 -9.28
N PHE A 140 -3.61 -4.33 -8.84
CA PHE A 140 -2.78 -3.27 -9.38
C PHE A 140 -2.43 -2.20 -8.35
N SER A 141 -1.34 -1.51 -8.62
CA SER A 141 -0.94 -0.29 -7.94
C SER A 141 -0.44 0.72 -8.97
N LYS A 142 -0.81 1.99 -8.82
CA LYS A 142 -0.19 3.07 -9.59
C LYS A 142 1.25 3.31 -9.13
N ASN A 143 2.01 4.07 -9.91
CA ASN A 143 3.33 4.53 -9.51
C ASN A 143 3.23 5.56 -8.38
N LYS A 144 4.24 5.57 -7.52
CA LYS A 144 4.51 6.64 -6.56
C LYS A 144 5.77 7.35 -7.01
N THR A 145 5.63 8.59 -7.50
CA THR A 145 6.75 9.39 -8.03
C THR A 145 7.70 9.82 -6.91
N ALA A 146 8.97 10.04 -7.22
CA ALA A 146 10.01 10.41 -6.25
C ALA A 146 9.61 11.63 -5.38
N ASN A 147 8.99 12.64 -5.98
CA ASN A 147 8.52 13.84 -5.27
C ASN A 147 7.30 13.60 -4.34
N SER A 148 6.76 12.39 -4.32
CA SER A 148 5.68 11.97 -3.41
C SER A 148 6.17 11.28 -2.13
N TYR A 149 7.48 11.15 -1.99
CA TYR A 149 8.12 10.61 -0.78
C TYR A 149 8.44 11.73 0.22
N SER A 150 8.53 11.36 1.47
CA SER A 150 8.89 12.24 2.59
C SER A 150 9.72 11.48 3.60
N LEU A 151 10.56 12.18 4.34
CA LEU A 151 11.36 11.59 5.41
C LEU A 151 10.46 10.96 6.50
N GLY A 152 10.94 9.87 7.09
CA GLY A 152 10.34 9.23 8.26
C GLY A 152 9.25 8.21 7.96
N GLY A 153 9.05 7.83 6.69
CA GLY A 153 8.15 6.75 6.30
C GLY A 153 8.81 5.36 6.32
N GLU A 154 7.99 4.31 6.25
CA GLU A 154 8.45 2.93 6.03
C GLU A 154 8.73 2.65 4.54
N ASP A 155 8.36 3.58 3.67
CA ASP A 155 8.57 3.55 2.23
C ASP A 155 9.78 4.43 1.89
N GLY A 156 10.97 3.87 1.87
CA GLY A 156 12.19 4.59 1.50
C GLY A 156 12.23 4.90 0.00
N LEU A 157 12.57 6.15 -0.36
CA LEU A 157 12.83 6.54 -1.76
C LEU A 157 14.08 5.83 -2.29
N ASP A 158 15.08 5.63 -1.44
CA ASP A 158 16.35 4.95 -1.70
C ASP A 158 16.19 3.45 -2.02
N GLU A 159 15.06 2.87 -1.68
CA GLU A 159 14.71 1.50 -2.05
C GLU A 159 14.01 1.38 -3.43
N THR A 160 13.90 2.48 -4.16
CA THR A 160 13.26 2.51 -5.48
C THR A 160 14.29 2.45 -6.62
N PRO A 161 13.88 2.13 -7.84
CA PRO A 161 14.79 2.18 -9.00
C PRO A 161 15.43 3.56 -9.17
N TYR A 162 16.69 3.58 -9.56
CA TYR A 162 17.46 4.80 -9.76
C TYR A 162 18.33 4.71 -11.03
N PHE A 163 18.84 5.84 -11.45
CA PHE A 163 19.95 5.94 -12.39
C PHE A 163 21.00 6.91 -11.83
N ILE A 164 22.19 6.85 -12.38
CA ILE A 164 23.28 7.78 -12.05
C ILE A 164 23.25 8.87 -13.10
N ASN A 165 23.07 10.13 -12.67
CA ASN A 165 23.04 11.28 -13.57
C ASN A 165 24.46 11.67 -14.04
N ASP A 166 24.56 12.66 -14.95
CA ASP A 166 25.83 13.11 -15.53
C ASP A 166 26.81 13.69 -14.48
N SER A 167 26.31 14.08 -13.31
CA SER A 167 27.11 14.58 -12.18
C SER A 167 27.61 13.46 -11.26
N GLY A 168 27.19 12.22 -11.49
CA GLY A 168 27.53 11.05 -10.66
C GLY A 168 26.59 10.82 -9.47
N ASP A 169 25.47 11.57 -9.37
CA ASP A 169 24.52 11.45 -8.27
C ASP A 169 23.44 10.41 -8.57
N PHE A 170 22.92 9.77 -7.51
CA PHE A 170 21.77 8.87 -7.61
C PHE A 170 20.48 9.66 -7.79
N GLU A 171 19.76 9.40 -8.87
CA GLU A 171 18.43 9.97 -9.12
C GLU A 171 17.37 8.87 -9.07
N TYR A 172 16.56 8.90 -8.02
CA TYR A 172 15.54 7.90 -7.75
C TYR A 172 14.25 8.18 -8.51
N LEU A 173 13.65 7.16 -9.10
CA LEU A 173 12.46 7.26 -9.94
C LEU A 173 11.13 7.12 -9.17
N GLY A 174 11.21 6.64 -7.92
CA GLY A 174 10.06 6.25 -7.14
C GLY A 174 9.56 4.85 -7.51
N MET A 175 8.49 4.40 -6.88
CA MET A 175 7.94 3.07 -7.07
C MET A 175 7.20 2.97 -8.42
N PRO A 176 7.56 2.01 -9.30
CA PRO A 176 6.86 1.77 -10.56
C PRO A 176 5.41 1.31 -10.33
N LYS A 177 4.53 1.62 -11.27
CA LYS A 177 3.21 0.98 -11.36
C LYS A 177 3.36 -0.51 -11.66
N TRP A 178 2.43 -1.31 -11.15
CA TRP A 178 2.36 -2.72 -11.50
C TRP A 178 0.92 -3.21 -11.58
N ALA A 179 0.72 -4.30 -12.32
CA ALA A 179 -0.54 -5.02 -12.38
C ALA A 179 -0.27 -6.50 -12.58
N ILE A 180 -0.96 -7.35 -11.83
CA ILE A 180 -0.82 -8.80 -11.91
C ILE A 180 -2.19 -9.46 -12.09
N PHE A 181 -2.18 -10.60 -12.77
CA PHE A 181 -3.31 -11.49 -12.89
C PHE A 181 -3.02 -12.82 -12.20
N ASN A 182 -4.00 -13.28 -11.43
CA ASN A 182 -4.01 -14.60 -10.83
C ASN A 182 -5.20 -15.39 -11.35
N ILE A 183 -5.02 -16.68 -11.55
CA ILE A 183 -6.08 -17.61 -11.96
C ILE A 183 -6.14 -18.73 -10.93
N SER A 184 -7.33 -19.02 -10.45
CA SER A 184 -7.54 -20.20 -9.63
C SER A 184 -8.80 -20.96 -10.01
N SER A 185 -8.79 -22.28 -9.85
CA SER A 185 -9.96 -23.12 -10.08
C SER A 185 -10.16 -24.09 -8.93
N ILE A 186 -11.41 -24.23 -8.51
CA ILE A 186 -11.82 -25.15 -7.46
C ILE A 186 -12.72 -26.22 -8.08
N HIS A 187 -12.35 -27.47 -7.92
CA HIS A 187 -13.06 -28.64 -8.43
C HIS A 187 -13.56 -29.50 -7.27
N LYS A 188 -14.87 -29.65 -7.14
CA LYS A 188 -15.46 -30.55 -6.14
C LYS A 188 -15.60 -31.94 -6.73
N VAL A 189 -14.77 -32.83 -6.27
CA VAL A 189 -14.76 -34.26 -6.70
C VAL A 189 -15.19 -35.17 -5.57
N LYS A 190 -15.88 -36.26 -5.91
CA LYS A 190 -16.27 -37.29 -4.95
C LYS A 190 -15.37 -38.48 -5.11
N ILE A 191 -14.57 -38.80 -4.11
CA ILE A 191 -13.66 -39.94 -4.09
C ILE A 191 -14.01 -40.80 -2.87
N PHE A 192 -14.31 -42.10 -3.07
CA PHE A 192 -14.68 -43.04 -2.01
C PHE A 192 -15.74 -42.53 -1.02
N LYS A 193 -16.82 -41.91 -1.53
CA LYS A 193 -17.93 -41.29 -0.76
C LYS A 193 -17.57 -40.00 0.00
N ARG A 194 -16.34 -39.52 -0.08
CA ARG A 194 -15.92 -38.23 0.51
C ARG A 194 -15.90 -37.15 -0.55
N LEU A 195 -16.31 -35.95 -0.19
CA LEU A 195 -16.14 -34.76 -1.04
C LEU A 195 -14.74 -34.21 -0.79
N ILE A 196 -14.02 -33.93 -1.88
CA ILE A 196 -12.69 -33.32 -1.87
C ILE A 196 -12.75 -32.09 -2.73
N ASP A 197 -12.32 -30.97 -2.20
CA ASP A 197 -12.15 -29.73 -2.96
C ASP A 197 -10.68 -29.65 -3.42
N LEU A 198 -10.45 -29.82 -4.73
CA LEU A 198 -9.15 -29.65 -5.37
C LEU A 198 -9.03 -28.22 -5.84
N ASN A 199 -8.03 -27.51 -5.37
CA ASN A 199 -7.72 -26.14 -5.78
C ASN A 199 -6.41 -26.12 -6.58
N PHE A 200 -6.46 -25.50 -7.77
CA PHE A 200 -5.31 -25.21 -8.62
C PHE A 200 -5.21 -23.71 -8.76
N SER A 201 -4.04 -23.12 -8.56
CA SER A 201 -3.85 -21.70 -8.78
C SER A 201 -2.52 -21.38 -9.44
N ILE A 202 -2.55 -20.33 -10.25
CA ILE A 202 -1.39 -19.68 -10.84
C ILE A 202 -1.44 -18.23 -10.38
N GLU A 203 -0.47 -17.85 -9.60
CA GLU A 203 -0.31 -16.47 -9.17
C GLU A 203 0.70 -15.77 -10.08
N ASN A 204 0.46 -14.46 -10.32
CA ASN A 204 1.30 -13.66 -11.18
C ASN A 204 1.54 -14.33 -12.56
N VAL A 205 0.44 -14.60 -13.28
CA VAL A 205 0.42 -15.37 -14.55
C VAL A 205 1.46 -14.87 -15.57
N PHE A 206 1.69 -13.57 -15.62
CA PHE A 206 2.60 -12.95 -16.58
C PHE A 206 4.03 -12.78 -16.07
N ASP A 207 4.34 -13.30 -14.87
CA ASP A 207 5.66 -13.22 -14.24
C ASP A 207 6.20 -11.79 -14.13
N ILE A 208 5.31 -10.86 -13.75
CA ILE A 208 5.67 -9.45 -13.58
C ILE A 208 6.55 -9.31 -12.33
N HIS A 209 7.71 -8.69 -12.47
CA HIS A 209 8.52 -8.27 -11.32
C HIS A 209 7.89 -7.03 -10.70
N TYR A 210 7.50 -7.12 -9.43
CA TYR A 210 6.87 -6.00 -8.71
C TYR A 210 7.22 -6.03 -7.22
N LYS A 211 7.08 -4.84 -6.61
CA LYS A 211 7.22 -4.64 -5.17
C LYS A 211 5.93 -3.99 -4.65
N GLN A 212 5.40 -4.49 -3.57
CA GLN A 212 4.26 -3.84 -2.93
C GLN A 212 4.72 -2.61 -2.17
N PHE A 213 3.82 -1.63 -2.02
CA PHE A 213 4.10 -0.42 -1.25
C PHE A 213 4.53 -0.79 0.19
N ALA A 214 5.56 -0.09 0.69
CA ALA A 214 6.16 -0.29 2.01
C ALA A 214 6.71 -1.72 2.26
N SER A 215 6.99 -2.50 1.20
CA SER A 215 7.66 -3.79 1.33
C SER A 215 9.16 -3.62 1.09
N GLY A 216 10.01 -4.10 1.99
CA GLY A 216 11.46 -4.11 1.79
C GLY A 216 11.94 -5.10 0.71
N ILE A 217 11.09 -6.04 0.27
CA ILE A 217 11.41 -7.10 -0.68
C ILE A 217 10.46 -7.13 -1.87
N SER A 218 10.95 -7.62 -3.01
CA SER A 218 10.12 -7.90 -4.18
C SER A 218 9.14 -9.02 -3.92
N SER A 219 7.95 -8.90 -4.50
CA SER A 219 6.94 -9.95 -4.46
C SER A 219 7.37 -11.15 -5.30
N PRO A 220 6.88 -12.37 -5.00
CA PRO A 220 7.18 -13.57 -5.77
C PRO A 220 6.80 -13.40 -7.25
N GLY A 221 7.59 -14.01 -8.14
CA GLY A 221 7.25 -14.20 -9.53
C GLY A 221 6.09 -15.16 -9.71
N ARG A 222 5.96 -15.73 -10.90
CA ARG A 222 4.92 -16.74 -11.20
C ARG A 222 5.02 -17.93 -10.25
N ASN A 223 3.90 -18.27 -9.63
CA ASN A 223 3.81 -19.36 -8.68
C ASN A 223 2.64 -20.29 -9.01
N PHE A 224 2.85 -21.61 -8.86
CA PHE A 224 1.84 -22.63 -9.09
C PHE A 224 1.54 -23.33 -7.76
N ASN A 225 0.27 -23.35 -7.39
CA ASN A 225 -0.17 -23.99 -6.16
C ASN A 225 -1.23 -25.06 -6.46
N ILE A 226 -1.12 -26.20 -5.77
CA ILE A 226 -2.12 -27.26 -5.78
C ILE A 226 -2.43 -27.61 -4.32
N SER A 227 -3.71 -27.63 -3.96
CA SER A 227 -4.16 -28.02 -2.63
C SER A 227 -5.42 -28.91 -2.70
N ALA A 228 -5.58 -29.77 -1.72
CA ALA A 228 -6.74 -30.64 -1.57
C ALA A 228 -7.31 -30.51 -0.14
N PHE A 229 -8.61 -30.24 -0.05
CA PHE A 229 -9.33 -30.15 1.23
C PHE A 229 -10.32 -31.30 1.32
N PHE A 230 -10.21 -32.06 2.39
CA PHE A 230 -11.08 -33.21 2.66
C PHE A 230 -12.21 -32.78 3.60
N ASN A 231 -13.46 -32.89 3.13
CA ASN A 231 -14.69 -32.60 3.88
C ASN A 231 -15.39 -33.88 4.35
#